data_37be86e0d02ee5ffc0b2f1718046fb8a
#
_entry.id   37be86e0d02ee5ffc0b2f1718046fb8a
#
_cell.length_a   1.000
_cell.length_b   1.000
_cell.length_c   1.000
_cell.angle_alpha   90.00
_cell.angle_beta   90.00
_cell.angle_gamma   90.00
#
_symmetry.space_group_name_H-M   'P 1'
#
loop_
_entity.id
_entity.type
_entity.pdbx_description
1 polymer ?
#
loop_
_entity_poly.entity_id
_entity_poly.type
_entity_poly.pdbx_seq_one_letter_code
_entity_poly.pdbx_strand_id
1 'polypeptide(L)'
;TSRGLGDVYKRQTYVTSPKEFEAIEGSLEAIARLTQNGYKVAIATNQACIEKKIISEAELKKVPDHMIDLLSKLGGQIDYIAYCPHAPETNCKCRKPEVGLLIEIEQELQVSLKGKYFVGDKDSDITAGRNFGCIPLLIKKGGYGEKVFGTKNSPPTEQCFDNLNGAVNYILMQDI
;
A
#
# COMPACT_ATOMS: atom_id res chain seq x y z
N THR A 1 -7.79 0.16 -5.44
CA THR A 1 -8.22 0.18 -4.08
C THR A 1 -7.37 1.16 -3.37
N SER A 2 -7.93 1.94 -2.60
CA SER A 2 -7.44 2.43 -1.34
C SER A 2 -6.52 1.45 -0.58
N ARG A 3 -5.60 0.70 -1.24
CA ARG A 3 -5.00 -0.47 -0.61
C ARG A 3 -3.50 -0.49 -0.52
N GLY A 4 -2.83 0.59 -0.87
CA GLY A 4 -1.69 0.91 -0.06
C GLY A 4 -2.13 1.35 1.34
N LEU A 5 -3.39 1.86 1.47
CA LEU A 5 -4.04 2.15 2.76
C LEU A 5 -4.87 0.96 3.29
N GLY A 6 -5.29 0.01 2.46
CA GLY A 6 -6.13 -1.13 2.84
C GLY A 6 -5.48 -2.09 3.83
N ASP A 7 -4.15 -2.11 3.85
CA ASP A 7 -3.37 -2.83 4.87
C ASP A 7 -3.31 -2.08 6.21
N VAL A 8 -3.82 -0.84 6.24
CA VAL A 8 -3.77 0.05 7.40
C VAL A 8 -5.16 0.26 8.02
N TYR A 9 -6.26 0.06 7.28
CA TYR A 9 -7.63 0.22 7.79
C TYR A 9 -8.62 -0.85 7.30
N LYS A 10 -9.69 -1.07 8.05
CA LYS A 10 -10.54 -2.27 8.01
C LYS A 10 -11.69 -2.28 6.99
N ARG A 11 -11.87 -1.32 6.07
CA ARG A 11 -13.08 -1.29 5.22
C ARG A 11 -12.88 -1.81 3.80
N GLN A 12 -13.87 -2.58 3.31
CA GLN A 12 -13.96 -3.05 1.92
C GLN A 12 -14.62 -2.03 0.99
N THR A 13 -15.25 -0.99 1.52
CA THR A 13 -15.82 0.17 0.84
C THR A 13 -14.84 1.35 0.86
N TYR A 14 -15.10 2.38 0.03
CA TYR A 14 -14.28 3.58 0.06
C TYR A 14 -14.35 4.26 1.43
N VAL A 15 -13.20 4.60 2.00
CA VAL A 15 -13.10 5.49 3.15
C VAL A 15 -13.08 6.91 2.59
N THR A 16 -14.09 7.69 2.89
CA THR A 16 -14.33 9.00 2.30
C THR A 16 -14.11 10.17 3.27
N SER A 17 -13.91 9.85 4.55
CA SER A 17 -13.62 10.87 5.57
C SER A 17 -12.68 10.35 6.65
N PRO A 18 -11.95 11.25 7.35
CA PRO A 18 -11.10 10.87 8.49
C PRO A 18 -11.87 10.15 9.62
N LYS A 19 -13.16 10.44 9.78
CA LYS A 19 -14.02 9.81 10.79
C LYS A 19 -14.28 8.32 10.52
N GLU A 20 -14.17 7.92 9.25
CA GLU A 20 -14.33 6.53 8.82
C GLU A 20 -13.02 5.76 8.82
N PHE A 21 -11.89 6.47 9.04
CA PHE A 21 -10.58 5.84 9.10
C PHE A 21 -10.42 5.05 10.40
N GLU A 22 -10.16 3.77 10.26
CA GLU A 22 -9.84 2.89 11.38
C GLU A 22 -8.60 2.08 10.99
N ALA A 23 -7.49 2.36 11.66
CA ALA A 23 -6.25 1.62 11.43
C ALA A 23 -6.43 0.14 11.81
N ILE A 24 -5.86 -0.74 10.99
CA ILE A 24 -5.70 -2.14 11.40
C ILE A 24 -4.68 -2.18 12.54
N GLU A 25 -5.03 -2.89 13.60
CA GLU A 25 -4.18 -3.01 14.79
C GLU A 25 -2.73 -3.38 14.43
N GLY A 26 -1.78 -2.61 14.96
CA GLY A 26 -0.35 -2.80 14.74
C GLY A 26 0.20 -2.31 13.39
N SER A 27 -0.66 -1.82 12.47
CA SER A 27 -0.19 -1.40 11.13
C SER A 27 0.59 -0.09 11.15
N LEU A 28 0.15 0.88 11.94
CA LEU A 28 0.87 2.17 12.05
C LEU A 28 2.21 1.98 12.78
N GLU A 29 2.23 1.16 13.81
CA GLU A 29 3.46 0.78 14.55
C GLU A 29 4.45 0.06 13.64
N ALA A 30 3.96 -0.84 12.77
CA ALA A 30 4.81 -1.54 11.81
C ALA A 30 5.47 -0.56 10.82
N ILE A 31 4.72 0.42 10.29
CA ILE A 31 5.27 1.47 9.43
C ILE A 31 6.28 2.33 10.19
N ALA A 32 5.98 2.72 11.44
CA ALA A 32 6.90 3.49 12.26
C ALA A 32 8.24 2.77 12.46
N ARG A 33 8.22 1.46 12.65
CA ARG A 33 9.44 0.63 12.78
C ARG A 33 10.29 0.65 11.51
N LEU A 34 9.68 0.64 10.31
CA LEU A 34 10.43 0.80 9.06
C LEU A 34 11.13 2.15 9.01
N THR A 35 10.43 3.23 9.28
CA THR A 35 11.00 4.58 9.32
C THR A 35 12.15 4.68 10.32
N GLN A 36 11.98 4.16 11.53
CA GLN A 36 13.00 4.17 12.59
C GLN A 36 14.24 3.36 12.24
N ASN A 37 14.11 2.39 11.33
CA ASN A 37 15.24 1.62 10.78
C ASN A 37 15.77 2.18 9.45
N GLY A 38 15.44 3.42 9.11
CA GLY A 38 16.00 4.13 7.95
C GLY A 38 15.37 3.81 6.60
N TYR A 39 14.26 3.07 6.58
CA TYR A 39 13.52 2.82 5.34
C TYR A 39 12.73 4.04 4.91
N LYS A 40 12.74 4.34 3.61
CA LYS A 40 11.74 5.19 2.99
C LYS A 40 10.47 4.39 2.76
N VAL A 41 9.32 4.96 3.12
CA VAL A 41 8.01 4.32 2.98
C VAL A 41 7.14 5.14 2.05
N ALA A 42 6.63 4.50 0.99
CA ALA A 42 5.70 5.12 0.04
C ALA A 42 4.42 4.29 -0.08
N ILE A 43 3.34 4.96 -0.49
CA ILE A 43 2.03 4.34 -0.72
C ILE A 43 1.68 4.46 -2.19
N ALA A 44 1.27 3.32 -2.81
CA ALA A 44 0.71 3.27 -4.16
C ALA A 44 -0.74 2.80 -4.08
N THR A 45 -1.71 3.68 -4.34
CA THR A 45 -3.13 3.39 -4.13
C THR A 45 -4.01 3.69 -5.34
N ASN A 46 -4.97 2.80 -5.62
CA ASN A 46 -6.03 3.00 -6.62
C ASN A 46 -7.24 3.66 -5.95
N GLN A 47 -7.65 4.86 -6.40
CA GLN A 47 -8.70 5.68 -5.80
C GLN A 47 -9.81 6.03 -6.83
N ALA A 48 -10.47 5.02 -7.37
CA ALA A 48 -11.54 5.17 -8.36
C ALA A 48 -12.74 6.01 -7.88
N CYS A 49 -12.85 6.25 -6.58
CA CYS A 49 -13.89 7.10 -6.00
C CYS A 49 -13.84 8.55 -6.51
N ILE A 50 -12.68 9.05 -6.97
CA ILE A 50 -12.52 10.38 -7.55
C ILE A 50 -13.22 10.44 -8.91
N GLU A 51 -12.84 9.56 -9.85
CA GLU A 51 -13.46 9.54 -11.20
C GLU A 51 -14.95 9.23 -11.12
N LYS A 52 -15.35 8.36 -10.19
CA LYS A 52 -16.76 8.04 -9.93
C LYS A 52 -17.53 9.18 -9.24
N LYS A 53 -16.87 10.30 -8.96
CA LYS A 53 -17.47 11.49 -8.29
C LYS A 53 -18.12 11.17 -6.95
N ILE A 54 -17.65 10.16 -6.25
CA ILE A 54 -18.10 9.79 -4.90
C ILE A 54 -17.57 10.80 -3.88
N ILE A 55 -16.34 11.30 -4.11
CA ILE A 55 -15.63 12.24 -3.27
C ILE A 55 -14.71 13.11 -4.14
N SER A 56 -14.51 14.36 -3.75
CA SER A 56 -13.52 15.22 -4.38
C SER A 56 -12.09 14.83 -3.98
N GLU A 57 -11.11 15.19 -4.80
CA GLU A 57 -9.70 14.98 -4.50
C GLU A 57 -9.28 15.66 -3.19
N ALA A 58 -9.76 16.89 -2.96
CA ALA A 58 -9.49 17.67 -1.74
C ALA A 58 -10.04 16.99 -0.48
N GLU A 59 -11.19 16.35 -0.57
CA GLU A 59 -11.77 15.61 0.56
C GLU A 59 -11.04 14.28 0.78
N LEU A 60 -10.70 13.57 -0.30
CA LEU A 60 -9.96 12.33 -0.20
C LEU A 60 -8.61 12.52 0.48
N LYS A 61 -7.91 13.64 0.21
CA LYS A 61 -6.63 13.97 0.82
C LYS A 61 -6.68 14.05 2.35
N LYS A 62 -7.81 14.40 2.93
CA LYS A 62 -7.97 14.48 4.39
C LYS A 62 -7.78 13.13 5.09
N VAL A 63 -8.04 12.01 4.42
CA VAL A 63 -7.88 10.66 4.98
C VAL A 63 -6.40 10.30 5.16
N PRO A 64 -5.54 10.37 4.13
CA PRO A 64 -4.11 10.14 4.32
C PRO A 64 -3.46 11.19 5.23
N ASP A 65 -3.89 12.44 5.21
CA ASP A 65 -3.37 13.47 6.12
C ASP A 65 -3.63 13.08 7.59
N HIS A 66 -4.82 12.56 7.89
CA HIS A 66 -5.15 12.06 9.23
C HIS A 66 -4.31 10.83 9.62
N MET A 67 -4.12 9.90 8.70
CA MET A 67 -3.24 8.73 8.91
C MET A 67 -1.80 9.15 9.20
N ILE A 68 -1.27 10.12 8.43
CA ILE A 68 0.09 10.66 8.61
C ILE A 68 0.24 11.32 9.98
N ASP A 69 -0.78 12.07 10.45
CA ASP A 69 -0.78 12.67 11.79
C ASP A 69 -0.71 11.60 12.90
N LEU A 70 -1.51 10.53 12.77
CA LEU A 70 -1.45 9.40 13.70
C LEU A 70 -0.09 8.69 13.67
N LEU A 71 0.45 8.46 12.48
CA LEU A 71 1.73 7.80 12.29
C LEU A 71 2.90 8.63 12.85
N SER A 72 2.86 9.95 12.68
CA SER A 72 3.90 10.86 13.20
C SER A 72 4.01 10.81 14.71
N LYS A 73 2.91 10.61 15.42
CA LYS A 73 2.88 10.43 16.89
C LYS A 73 3.59 9.16 17.35
N LEU A 74 3.73 8.18 16.45
CA LEU A 74 4.45 6.93 16.67
C LEU A 74 5.91 7.01 16.17
N GLY A 75 6.36 8.16 15.69
CA GLY A 75 7.71 8.33 15.12
C GLY A 75 7.85 7.72 13.71
N GLY A 76 6.74 7.52 13.01
CA GLY A 76 6.72 7.03 11.65
C GLY A 76 6.52 8.15 10.62
N GLN A 77 6.80 7.86 9.36
CA GLN A 77 6.70 8.79 8.24
C GLN A 77 6.28 8.07 6.98
N ILE A 78 5.52 8.76 6.13
CA ILE A 78 5.29 8.40 4.72
C ILE A 78 6.04 9.42 3.86
N ASP A 79 6.96 8.94 3.03
CA ASP A 79 7.81 9.79 2.20
C ASP A 79 7.11 10.24 0.91
N TYR A 80 6.20 9.42 0.38
CA TYR A 80 5.39 9.77 -0.79
C TYR A 80 4.09 8.96 -0.87
N ILE A 81 3.05 9.56 -1.44
CA ILE A 81 1.79 8.89 -1.75
C ILE A 81 1.45 9.10 -3.22
N ALA A 82 1.54 8.03 -4.01
CA ALA A 82 1.06 7.98 -5.39
C ALA A 82 -0.35 7.40 -5.43
N TYR A 83 -1.27 8.05 -6.13
CA TYR A 83 -2.63 7.54 -6.28
C TYR A 83 -3.12 7.60 -7.72
N CYS A 84 -3.88 6.60 -8.12
CA CYS A 84 -4.57 6.58 -9.40
C CYS A 84 -6.04 6.97 -9.19
N PRO A 85 -6.51 8.10 -9.73
CA PRO A 85 -7.89 8.55 -9.56
C PRO A 85 -8.87 7.79 -10.46
N HIS A 86 -8.38 7.05 -11.46
CA HIS A 86 -9.18 6.48 -12.54
C HIS A 86 -9.97 5.23 -12.12
N ALA A 87 -11.14 5.05 -12.71
CA ALA A 87 -11.90 3.81 -12.63
C ALA A 87 -11.24 2.69 -13.47
N PRO A 88 -11.55 1.40 -13.21
CA PRO A 88 -10.96 0.29 -13.97
C PRO A 88 -11.21 0.38 -15.47
N GLU A 89 -12.37 0.92 -15.86
CA GLU A 89 -12.83 1.04 -17.24
C GLU A 89 -12.04 2.05 -18.07
N THR A 90 -11.32 2.96 -17.43
CA THR A 90 -10.52 4.01 -18.08
C THR A 90 -9.25 3.46 -18.74
N ASN A 91 -8.81 2.25 -18.38
CA ASN A 91 -7.61 1.60 -18.94
C ASN A 91 -6.35 2.49 -18.91
N CYS A 92 -6.16 3.25 -17.83
CA CYS A 92 -5.00 4.11 -17.65
C CYS A 92 -3.74 3.29 -17.33
N LYS A 93 -2.56 3.90 -17.52
CA LYS A 93 -1.27 3.26 -17.24
C LYS A 93 -0.83 3.35 -15.76
N CYS A 94 -1.56 4.11 -14.93
CA CYS A 94 -1.20 4.27 -13.51
C CYS A 94 -1.89 3.26 -12.59
N ARG A 95 -3.12 2.81 -12.94
CA ARG A 95 -3.89 1.90 -12.09
C ARG A 95 -3.25 0.52 -12.01
N LYS A 96 -2.92 0.06 -10.80
CA LYS A 96 -2.46 -1.33 -10.60
C LYS A 96 -3.49 -2.33 -11.16
N PRO A 97 -3.09 -3.34 -11.92
CA PRO A 97 -1.75 -3.94 -12.01
C PRO A 97 -0.73 -3.23 -12.93
N GLU A 98 -1.07 -2.11 -13.56
CA GLU A 98 -0.11 -1.28 -14.27
C GLU A 98 0.92 -0.67 -13.31
N VAL A 99 2.10 -0.32 -13.82
CA VAL A 99 3.25 0.07 -13.01
C VAL A 99 3.44 1.58 -12.86
N GLY A 100 2.52 2.39 -13.40
CA GLY A 100 2.68 3.85 -13.43
C GLY A 100 2.86 4.49 -12.06
N LEU A 101 2.18 4.01 -11.01
CA LEU A 101 2.37 4.52 -9.64
C LEU A 101 3.77 4.19 -9.09
N LEU A 102 4.35 3.05 -9.46
CA LEU A 102 5.70 2.67 -9.04
C LEU A 102 6.76 3.51 -9.76
N ILE A 103 6.54 3.82 -11.05
CA ILE A 103 7.39 4.75 -11.81
C ILE A 103 7.38 6.12 -11.13
N GLU A 104 6.20 6.65 -10.79
CA GLU A 104 6.04 7.93 -10.10
C GLU A 104 6.79 7.96 -8.76
N ILE A 105 6.63 6.94 -7.93
CA ILE A 105 7.34 6.83 -6.63
C ILE A 105 8.86 6.80 -6.83
N GLU A 106 9.35 6.02 -7.79
CA GLU A 106 10.78 5.93 -8.10
C GLU A 106 11.36 7.29 -8.49
N GLN A 107 10.64 8.06 -9.31
CA GLN A 107 11.03 9.41 -9.75
C GLN A 107 11.01 10.41 -8.60
N GLU A 108 9.92 10.46 -7.82
CA GLU A 108 9.76 11.42 -6.73
C GLU A 108 10.74 11.18 -5.57
N LEU A 109 10.97 9.93 -5.21
CA LEU A 109 11.92 9.60 -4.15
C LEU A 109 13.37 9.52 -4.61
N GLN A 110 13.62 9.58 -5.93
CA GLN A 110 14.95 9.44 -6.54
C GLN A 110 15.68 8.17 -6.06
N VAL A 111 14.96 7.05 -6.01
CA VAL A 111 15.49 5.75 -5.59
C VAL A 111 15.02 4.67 -6.55
N SER A 112 15.84 3.65 -6.81
CA SER A 112 15.38 2.49 -7.56
C SER A 112 14.51 1.59 -6.68
N LEU A 113 13.33 1.21 -7.20
CA LEU A 113 12.43 0.26 -6.54
C LEU A 113 12.70 -1.20 -6.96
N LYS A 114 13.57 -1.43 -7.95
CA LYS A 114 13.95 -2.80 -8.34
C LYS A 114 14.62 -3.52 -7.17
N GLY A 115 14.13 -4.71 -6.86
CA GLY A 115 14.59 -5.50 -5.71
C GLY A 115 14.16 -4.95 -4.35
N LYS A 116 13.32 -3.89 -4.30
CA LYS A 116 12.72 -3.39 -3.07
C LYS A 116 11.38 -4.10 -2.79
N TYR A 117 10.94 -4.08 -1.56
CA TYR A 117 9.70 -4.74 -1.17
C TYR A 117 8.47 -3.94 -1.59
N PHE A 118 7.47 -4.63 -2.12
CA PHE A 118 6.18 -4.07 -2.44
C PHE A 118 5.08 -4.88 -1.74
N VAL A 119 4.52 -4.32 -0.69
CA VAL A 119 3.53 -4.97 0.18
C VAL A 119 2.12 -4.69 -0.31
N GLY A 120 1.28 -5.71 -0.40
CA GLY A 120 -0.11 -5.55 -0.79
C GLY A 120 -0.98 -6.75 -0.43
N ASP A 121 -2.29 -6.59 -0.59
CA ASP A 121 -3.29 -7.61 -0.29
C ASP A 121 -4.08 -8.08 -1.52
N LYS A 122 -3.75 -7.56 -2.71
CA LYS A 122 -4.46 -7.86 -3.95
C LYS A 122 -3.58 -8.48 -5.02
N ASP A 123 -4.25 -9.25 -5.86
CA ASP A 123 -3.66 -9.76 -7.10
C ASP A 123 -3.01 -8.66 -7.96
N SER A 124 -3.67 -7.50 -8.05
CA SER A 124 -3.15 -6.33 -8.76
C SER A 124 -1.89 -5.73 -8.13
N ASP A 125 -1.73 -5.81 -6.81
CA ASP A 125 -0.54 -5.34 -6.12
C ASP A 125 0.64 -6.28 -6.39
N ILE A 126 0.41 -7.57 -6.25
CA ILE A 126 1.43 -8.61 -6.51
C ILE A 126 1.90 -8.55 -7.96
N THR A 127 0.95 -8.41 -8.90
CA THR A 127 1.25 -8.31 -10.33
C THR A 127 2.05 -7.05 -10.64
N ALA A 128 1.63 -5.88 -10.14
CA ALA A 128 2.34 -4.61 -10.36
C ALA A 128 3.76 -4.67 -9.78
N GLY A 129 3.92 -5.14 -8.54
CA GLY A 129 5.22 -5.29 -7.91
C GLY A 129 6.16 -6.19 -8.70
N ARG A 130 5.68 -7.36 -9.12
CA ARG A 130 6.45 -8.31 -9.92
C ARG A 130 6.84 -7.75 -11.28
N ASN A 131 5.90 -7.12 -12.00
CA ASN A 131 6.14 -6.55 -13.32
C ASN A 131 7.15 -5.39 -13.28
N PHE A 132 7.20 -4.65 -12.19
CA PHE A 132 8.17 -3.58 -12.00
C PHE A 132 9.56 -4.08 -11.56
N GLY A 133 9.65 -5.31 -11.06
CA GLY A 133 10.88 -5.89 -10.53
C GLY A 133 11.08 -5.69 -9.03
N CYS A 134 10.01 -5.36 -8.31
CA CYS A 134 9.98 -5.38 -6.85
C CYS A 134 9.86 -6.83 -6.32
N ILE A 135 10.10 -7.01 -5.04
CA ILE A 135 9.84 -8.25 -4.29
C ILE A 135 8.44 -8.11 -3.67
N PRO A 136 7.41 -8.80 -4.20
CA PRO A 136 6.06 -8.69 -3.67
C PRO A 136 5.92 -9.45 -2.35
N LEU A 137 5.34 -8.80 -1.34
CA LEU A 137 4.94 -9.40 -0.07
C LEU A 137 3.42 -9.36 0.06
N LEU A 138 2.80 -10.50 0.34
CA LEU A 138 1.34 -10.63 0.45
C LEU A 138 0.89 -10.53 1.90
N ILE A 139 -0.06 -9.63 2.18
CA ILE A 139 -0.80 -9.60 3.44
C ILE A 139 -2.10 -10.37 3.26
N LYS A 140 -2.29 -11.45 4.02
CA LYS A 140 -3.43 -12.36 3.88
C LYS A 140 -4.70 -11.84 4.55
N LYS A 141 -4.60 -11.34 5.80
CA LYS A 141 -5.75 -10.95 6.62
C LYS A 141 -6.08 -9.46 6.54
N GLY A 142 -7.33 -9.13 6.77
CA GLY A 142 -7.81 -7.74 6.79
C GLY A 142 -8.22 -7.18 5.43
N GLY A 143 -8.00 -7.92 4.34
CA GLY A 143 -8.32 -7.49 2.98
C GLY A 143 -8.68 -8.65 2.04
N TYR A 144 -8.03 -8.71 0.88
CA TYR A 144 -8.28 -9.73 -0.17
C TYR A 144 -7.21 -10.80 -0.24
N GLY A 145 -6.17 -10.72 0.58
CA GLY A 145 -4.99 -11.57 0.45
C GLY A 145 -5.26 -13.05 0.60
N GLU A 146 -6.27 -13.45 1.39
CA GLU A 146 -6.68 -14.86 1.48
C GLU A 146 -7.16 -15.44 0.14
N LYS A 147 -7.74 -14.59 -0.72
CA LYS A 147 -8.17 -14.99 -2.08
C LYS A 147 -7.00 -15.08 -3.07
N VAL A 148 -5.90 -14.42 -2.78
CA VAL A 148 -4.68 -14.44 -3.58
C VAL A 148 -3.75 -15.57 -3.15
N PHE A 149 -3.70 -15.85 -1.84
CA PHE A 149 -2.85 -16.87 -1.25
C PHE A 149 -3.12 -18.26 -1.85
N GLY A 150 -2.08 -18.93 -2.28
CA GLY A 150 -2.16 -20.26 -2.89
C GLY A 150 -2.62 -20.26 -4.36
N THR A 151 -2.93 -19.11 -4.96
CA THR A 151 -3.20 -19.02 -6.42
C THR A 151 -1.89 -19.02 -7.20
N LYS A 152 -1.99 -19.16 -8.54
CA LYS A 152 -0.82 -19.07 -9.43
C LYS A 152 -0.07 -17.74 -9.35
N ASN A 153 -0.71 -16.67 -8.87
CA ASN A 153 -0.11 -15.36 -8.71
C ASN A 153 0.38 -15.10 -7.27
N SER A 154 0.13 -16.01 -6.33
CA SER A 154 0.65 -15.90 -4.98
C SER A 154 2.19 -15.81 -4.98
N PRO A 155 2.79 -14.95 -4.14
CA PRO A 155 4.21 -15.06 -3.84
C PRO A 155 4.52 -16.40 -3.15
N PRO A 156 5.80 -16.80 -3.05
CA PRO A 156 6.22 -17.92 -2.20
C PRO A 156 5.70 -17.76 -0.76
N THR A 157 5.45 -18.88 -0.09
CA THR A 157 4.82 -18.88 1.25
C THR A 157 5.58 -18.02 2.27
N GLU A 158 6.92 -18.00 2.19
CA GLU A 158 7.80 -17.19 3.03
C GLU A 158 7.67 -15.68 2.81
N GLN A 159 6.99 -15.26 1.73
CA GLN A 159 6.66 -13.87 1.41
C GLN A 159 5.17 -13.55 1.66
N CYS A 160 4.46 -14.43 2.36
CA CYS A 160 3.04 -14.28 2.69
C CYS A 160 2.86 -14.20 4.20
N PHE A 161 2.24 -13.12 4.68
CA PHE A 161 2.11 -12.81 6.10
C PHE A 161 0.67 -12.57 6.49
N ASP A 162 0.32 -12.82 7.74
CA ASP A 162 -1.03 -12.58 8.22
C ASP A 162 -1.37 -11.08 8.27
N ASN A 163 -0.38 -10.25 8.64
CA ASN A 163 -0.56 -8.80 8.81
C ASN A 163 0.73 -8.04 8.44
N LEU A 164 0.64 -6.72 8.41
CA LEU A 164 1.76 -5.85 8.05
C LEU A 164 2.95 -5.99 9.01
N ASN A 165 2.71 -6.22 10.30
CA ASN A 165 3.78 -6.41 11.27
C ASN A 165 4.65 -7.64 10.95
N GLY A 166 4.03 -8.74 10.48
CA GLY A 166 4.75 -9.92 10.02
C GLY A 166 5.65 -9.63 8.81
N ALA A 167 5.12 -8.89 7.83
CA ALA A 167 5.91 -8.47 6.67
C ALA A 167 7.07 -7.55 7.06
N VAL A 168 6.85 -6.60 7.97
CA VAL A 168 7.90 -5.70 8.47
C VAL A 168 8.97 -6.48 9.24
N ASN A 169 8.60 -7.46 10.07
CA ASN A 169 9.57 -8.34 10.73
C ASN A 169 10.47 -9.03 9.69
N TYR A 170 9.86 -9.59 8.65
CA TYR A 170 10.61 -10.23 7.57
C TYR A 170 11.58 -9.26 6.89
N ILE A 171 11.12 -8.05 6.52
CA ILE A 171 11.95 -7.01 5.89
C ILE A 171 13.16 -6.69 6.77
N LEU A 172 12.93 -6.38 8.04
CA LEU A 172 14.00 -5.99 8.98
C LEU A 172 15.00 -7.11 9.27
N MET A 173 14.61 -8.37 9.12
CA MET A 173 15.50 -9.52 9.29
C MET A 173 16.42 -9.76 8.09
N GLN A 174 16.11 -9.21 6.91
CA GLN A 174 16.96 -9.38 5.72
C GLN A 174 18.16 -8.42 5.70
N ASP A 175 18.15 -7.38 6.53
CA ASP A 175 19.20 -6.35 6.57
C ASP A 175 20.24 -6.58 7.68
N ILE A 176 20.22 -7.75 8.34
CA ILE A 176 21.16 -8.14 9.39
C ILE A 176 22.39 -8.84 8.81
#